data_ab7d413572abeedb223298e3c237e594
#
_entry.id   ab7d413572abeedb223298e3c237e594
#
_cell.length_a   1.000
_cell.length_b   1.000
_cell.length_c   1.000
_cell.angle_alpha   90.00
_cell.angle_beta   90.00
_cell.angle_gamma   90.00
#
_symmetry.space_group_name_H-M   'P 1'
#
loop_
_entity.id
_entity.type
_entity.pdbx_description
1 polymer ?
#
loop_
_entity_poly.entity_id
_entity_poly.type
_entity_poly.pdbx_seq_one_letter_code
_entity_poly.pdbx_strand_id
1 'polypeptide(L)'
;MSDDQQRRAWADVNLDALTANIRRIRQLNRQATINPVIKANAYGHGVEAVARVLSAEELDIRRLAVATIDEVISLNLLGTGKPILLLQGCSDETQLDYLVEAGVELVIHADYQLQLLKRALKKKRPPAPLTVWLKVDTGMHRLGMTTAEAREAWRSLKKLPQVGQIILMSHLAWADEEADARAITITNKQLAAFTGLWNELSEESEKPPERSLAASAGILAWPTTHFEHLRPGIMLYGGSPFASKSGSELGLRPVMTLKARLIAVKQVKAGESIGYGATYTCDRDTRIGVVSVGYGDGYPQSAPTGTPVLVATPDGYRRSCLLGRVSMDMITIDLSGFGETEVGDEVVLWGEGLDADEVARFAGTLSYELFCRVTARVPRLYRETPGK
;
A
#
# COMPACT_ATOMS: atom_id res chain seq x y z
N MET A 1 -2.01 -11.78 34.47
CA MET A 1 -1.09 -11.29 33.41
C MET A 1 -2.00 -10.77 32.32
N SER A 2 -1.85 -9.52 31.91
CA SER A 2 -2.65 -8.97 30.81
C SER A 2 -2.35 -9.73 29.53
N ASP A 3 -3.33 -9.86 28.63
CA ASP A 3 -3.24 -10.55 27.33
C ASP A 3 -2.06 -10.04 26.48
N ASP A 4 -1.61 -8.82 26.71
CA ASP A 4 -0.45 -8.18 26.09
C ASP A 4 0.91 -8.80 26.45
N GLN A 5 1.06 -9.37 27.63
CA GLN A 5 2.33 -9.98 28.07
C GLN A 5 2.61 -11.36 27.45
N GLN A 6 1.61 -11.99 26.82
CA GLN A 6 1.72 -13.33 26.26
C GLN A 6 2.08 -13.36 24.76
N ARG A 7 2.01 -12.22 24.05
CA ARG A 7 2.27 -12.17 22.61
C ARG A 7 3.75 -12.19 22.31
N ARG A 8 4.18 -13.11 21.42
CA ARG A 8 5.57 -13.23 20.98
C ARG A 8 5.92 -12.18 19.90
N ALA A 9 5.00 -11.92 18.97
CA ALA A 9 5.08 -10.92 17.90
C ALA A 9 3.69 -10.39 17.56
N TRP A 10 3.57 -9.11 17.21
CA TRP A 10 2.32 -8.45 16.82
C TRP A 10 2.59 -7.23 15.96
N ALA A 11 1.56 -6.77 15.23
CA ALA A 11 1.57 -5.51 14.51
C ALA A 11 0.60 -4.54 15.19
N ASP A 12 1.14 -3.47 15.78
CA ASP A 12 0.34 -2.32 16.22
C ASP A 12 -0.08 -1.51 15.01
N VAL A 13 -1.39 -1.38 14.78
CA VAL A 13 -1.95 -0.62 13.66
C VAL A 13 -2.61 0.65 14.20
N ASN A 14 -1.99 1.79 13.96
CA ASN A 14 -2.44 3.10 14.40
C ASN A 14 -3.38 3.73 13.38
N LEU A 15 -4.68 3.66 13.63
CA LEU A 15 -5.73 4.18 12.73
C LEU A 15 -5.78 5.72 12.71
N ASP A 16 -5.32 6.40 13.79
CA ASP A 16 -5.16 7.86 13.78
C ASP A 16 -4.05 8.31 12.82
N ALA A 17 -2.99 7.50 12.68
CA ALA A 17 -1.94 7.75 11.70
C ALA A 17 -2.48 7.64 10.26
N LEU A 18 -3.35 6.67 9.98
CA LEU A 18 -4.04 6.54 8.69
C LEU A 18 -4.85 7.81 8.38
N THR A 19 -5.65 8.28 9.34
CA THR A 19 -6.43 9.52 9.23
C THR A 19 -5.52 10.74 9.02
N ALA A 20 -4.39 10.82 9.72
CA ALA A 20 -3.41 11.89 9.54
C ALA A 20 -2.81 11.88 8.13
N ASN A 21 -2.53 10.72 7.57
CA ASN A 21 -2.01 10.57 6.20
C ASN A 21 -3.07 11.00 5.16
N ILE A 22 -4.35 10.70 5.35
CA ILE A 22 -5.44 11.24 4.50
C ILE A 22 -5.46 12.78 4.57
N ARG A 23 -5.35 13.36 5.77
CA ARG A 23 -5.29 14.82 5.92
C ARG A 23 -4.07 15.41 5.22
N ARG A 24 -2.93 14.72 5.24
CA ARG A 24 -1.73 15.12 4.50
C ARG A 24 -1.98 15.15 2.99
N ILE A 25 -2.69 14.16 2.43
CA ILE A 25 -3.09 14.14 1.02
C ILE A 25 -4.01 15.33 0.69
N ARG A 26 -4.97 15.64 1.56
CA ARG A 26 -5.84 16.82 1.41
C ARG A 26 -5.07 18.15 1.41
N GLN A 27 -3.98 18.25 2.18
CA GLN A 27 -3.11 19.44 2.15
C GLN A 27 -2.41 19.62 0.81
N LEU A 28 -2.03 18.49 0.15
CA LEU A 28 -1.37 18.52 -1.16
C LEU A 28 -2.35 18.84 -2.29
N ASN A 29 -3.59 18.40 -2.18
CA ASN A 29 -4.67 18.75 -3.11
C ASN A 29 -6.02 18.75 -2.39
N ARG A 30 -6.62 19.95 -2.29
CA ARG A 30 -7.89 20.15 -1.56
C ARG A 30 -9.13 19.79 -2.39
N GLN A 31 -9.01 19.79 -3.72
CA GLN A 31 -10.18 19.68 -4.62
C GLN A 31 -10.39 18.26 -5.15
N ALA A 32 -9.32 17.50 -5.33
CA ALA A 32 -9.41 16.18 -5.94
C ALA A 32 -10.13 15.17 -5.03
N THR A 33 -10.88 14.29 -5.64
CA THR A 33 -11.46 13.12 -4.97
C THR A 33 -10.36 12.13 -4.61
N ILE A 34 -10.28 11.74 -3.35
CA ILE A 34 -9.34 10.72 -2.88
C ILE A 34 -9.98 9.36 -3.02
N ASN A 35 -9.29 8.43 -3.70
CA ASN A 35 -9.71 7.04 -3.90
C ASN A 35 -8.65 6.13 -3.26
N PRO A 36 -8.72 5.86 -1.95
CA PRO A 36 -7.76 5.04 -1.23
C PRO A 36 -7.64 3.65 -1.83
N VAL A 37 -6.40 3.18 -2.03
CA VAL A 37 -6.11 1.84 -2.52
C VAL A 37 -5.86 0.92 -1.32
N ILE A 38 -6.80 0.01 -1.05
CA ILE A 38 -6.81 -0.88 0.12
C ILE A 38 -6.70 -2.36 -0.24
N LYS A 39 -6.18 -2.67 -1.43
CA LYS A 39 -5.90 -4.04 -1.90
C LYS A 39 -4.88 -4.75 -1.01
N ALA A 40 -4.74 -6.07 -1.19
CA ALA A 40 -3.81 -6.93 -0.43
C ALA A 40 -4.00 -6.77 1.09
N ASN A 41 -5.26 -6.92 1.56
CA ASN A 41 -5.63 -6.74 2.96
C ASN A 41 -5.21 -5.37 3.51
N ALA A 42 -5.50 -4.29 2.76
CA ALA A 42 -5.05 -2.94 3.05
C ALA A 42 -3.52 -2.87 3.24
N TYR A 43 -2.77 -3.41 2.27
CA TYR A 43 -1.31 -3.55 2.36
C TYR A 43 -0.88 -4.24 3.65
N GLY A 44 -1.58 -5.31 4.03
CA GLY A 44 -1.28 -6.09 5.24
C GLY A 44 -1.77 -5.49 6.56
N HIS A 45 -2.37 -4.29 6.56
CA HIS A 45 -2.82 -3.58 7.77
C HIS A 45 -4.16 -4.06 8.32
N GLY A 46 -4.90 -4.90 7.57
CA GLY A 46 -6.24 -5.37 7.92
C GLY A 46 -7.34 -4.54 7.27
N VAL A 47 -7.90 -5.09 6.18
CA VAL A 47 -8.85 -4.38 5.32
C VAL A 47 -10.12 -3.94 6.05
N GLU A 48 -10.60 -4.74 7.01
CA GLU A 48 -11.81 -4.42 7.75
C GLU A 48 -11.68 -3.13 8.58
N ALA A 49 -10.64 -3.04 9.41
CA ALA A 49 -10.41 -1.87 10.26
C ALA A 49 -10.11 -0.63 9.43
N VAL A 50 -9.27 -0.78 8.40
CA VAL A 50 -8.92 0.32 7.48
C VAL A 50 -10.15 0.80 6.70
N ALA A 51 -10.97 -0.10 6.15
CA ALA A 51 -12.16 0.27 5.40
C ALA A 51 -13.19 0.99 6.29
N ARG A 52 -13.36 0.56 7.56
CA ARG A 52 -14.25 1.22 8.52
C ARG A 52 -13.83 2.67 8.74
N VAL A 53 -12.54 2.94 9.03
CA VAL A 53 -12.03 4.30 9.21
C VAL A 53 -12.21 5.14 7.96
N LEU A 54 -11.83 4.60 6.79
CA LEU A 54 -11.95 5.33 5.52
C LEU A 54 -13.40 5.57 5.09
N SER A 55 -14.36 4.88 5.70
CA SER A 55 -15.79 5.08 5.43
C SER A 55 -16.41 6.19 6.27
N ALA A 56 -15.69 6.73 7.27
CA ALA A 56 -16.15 7.85 8.07
C ALA A 56 -16.43 9.09 7.19
N GLU A 57 -17.54 9.78 7.47
CA GLU A 57 -18.02 10.89 6.61
C GLU A 57 -17.06 12.07 6.60
N GLU A 58 -16.43 12.37 7.73
CA GLU A 58 -15.49 13.49 7.90
C GLU A 58 -14.23 13.40 7.03
N LEU A 59 -13.89 12.21 6.52
CA LEU A 59 -12.74 12.02 5.65
C LEU A 59 -13.05 12.34 4.17
N ASP A 60 -14.32 12.49 3.83
CA ASP A 60 -14.78 12.77 2.46
C ASP A 60 -14.17 11.79 1.42
N ILE A 61 -14.12 10.51 1.79
CA ILE A 61 -13.70 9.43 0.90
C ILE A 61 -14.91 8.95 0.11
N ARG A 62 -14.81 9.01 -1.21
CA ARG A 62 -15.95 8.71 -2.08
C ARG A 62 -16.06 7.23 -2.44
N ARG A 63 -14.93 6.51 -2.54
CA ARG A 63 -14.86 5.09 -2.91
C ARG A 63 -13.61 4.42 -2.36
N LEU A 64 -13.62 3.10 -2.30
CA LEU A 64 -12.49 2.27 -1.91
C LEU A 64 -11.98 1.48 -3.12
N ALA A 65 -10.67 1.45 -3.36
CA ALA A 65 -10.10 0.78 -4.53
C ALA A 65 -9.38 -0.52 -4.14
N VAL A 66 -9.73 -1.61 -4.82
CA VAL A 66 -9.14 -2.94 -4.64
C VAL A 66 -8.69 -3.53 -5.97
N ALA A 67 -7.92 -4.62 -5.95
CA ALA A 67 -7.37 -5.22 -7.15
C ALA A 67 -8.22 -6.35 -7.71
N THR A 68 -8.76 -7.22 -6.87
CA THR A 68 -9.36 -8.50 -7.24
C THR A 68 -10.84 -8.58 -6.86
N ILE A 69 -11.56 -9.51 -7.50
CA ILE A 69 -12.98 -9.73 -7.20
C ILE A 69 -13.18 -10.29 -5.78
N ASP A 70 -12.26 -11.12 -5.27
CA ASP A 70 -12.37 -11.66 -3.91
C ASP A 70 -12.31 -10.53 -2.87
N GLU A 71 -11.51 -9.50 -3.13
CA GLU A 71 -11.45 -8.30 -2.31
C GLU A 71 -12.75 -7.48 -2.41
N VAL A 72 -13.38 -7.41 -3.59
CA VAL A 72 -14.70 -6.80 -3.77
C VAL A 72 -15.74 -7.52 -2.93
N ILE A 73 -15.81 -8.86 -3.02
CA ILE A 73 -16.76 -9.68 -2.27
C ILE A 73 -16.57 -9.45 -0.77
N SER A 74 -15.32 -9.48 -0.30
CA SER A 74 -14.99 -9.25 1.11
C SER A 74 -15.48 -7.87 1.59
N LEU A 75 -15.26 -6.81 0.82
CA LEU A 75 -15.71 -5.45 1.17
C LEU A 75 -17.24 -5.30 1.12
N ASN A 76 -17.90 -5.95 0.17
CA ASN A 76 -19.37 -5.96 0.11
C ASN A 76 -19.97 -6.62 1.36
N LEU A 77 -19.38 -7.71 1.84
CA LEU A 77 -19.80 -8.37 3.08
C LEU A 77 -19.60 -7.49 4.32
N LEU A 78 -18.60 -6.60 4.32
CA LEU A 78 -18.38 -5.63 5.40
C LEU A 78 -19.42 -4.52 5.45
N GLY A 79 -20.14 -4.27 4.35
CA GLY A 79 -21.24 -3.30 4.32
C GLY A 79 -20.79 -1.86 4.58
N THR A 80 -19.66 -1.43 4.04
CA THR A 80 -19.09 -0.08 4.26
C THR A 80 -19.95 1.05 3.69
N GLY A 81 -20.89 0.75 2.80
CA GLY A 81 -21.73 1.73 2.10
C GLY A 81 -20.97 2.57 1.06
N LYS A 82 -19.67 2.38 0.91
CA LYS A 82 -18.86 3.10 -0.10
C LYS A 82 -18.82 2.33 -1.42
N PRO A 83 -18.91 3.00 -2.56
CA PRO A 83 -18.63 2.39 -3.86
C PRO A 83 -17.24 1.74 -3.88
N ILE A 84 -17.14 0.60 -4.57
CA ILE A 84 -15.90 -0.14 -4.71
C ILE A 84 -15.39 -0.02 -6.14
N LEU A 85 -14.10 0.35 -6.29
CA LEU A 85 -13.40 0.39 -7.57
C LEU A 85 -12.54 -0.87 -7.74
N LEU A 86 -12.84 -1.68 -8.77
CA LEU A 86 -12.05 -2.85 -9.14
C LEU A 86 -10.97 -2.47 -10.15
N LEU A 87 -9.70 -2.40 -9.70
CA LEU A 87 -8.57 -1.87 -10.47
C LEU A 87 -8.09 -2.76 -11.62
N GLN A 88 -8.25 -4.09 -11.52
CA GLN A 88 -7.84 -5.02 -12.58
C GLN A 88 -8.93 -5.26 -13.61
N GLY A 89 -10.16 -4.80 -13.34
CA GLY A 89 -11.29 -5.16 -14.16
C GLY A 89 -11.66 -6.63 -14.02
N CYS A 90 -12.48 -7.14 -14.95
CA CYS A 90 -12.96 -8.51 -14.92
C CYS A 90 -12.82 -9.17 -16.29
N SER A 91 -12.46 -10.45 -16.32
CA SER A 91 -12.32 -11.27 -17.54
C SER A 91 -13.33 -12.41 -17.61
N ASP A 92 -14.15 -12.61 -16.59
CA ASP A 92 -15.14 -13.67 -16.51
C ASP A 92 -16.56 -13.08 -16.58
N GLU A 93 -17.42 -13.67 -17.42
CA GLU A 93 -18.77 -13.15 -17.67
C GLU A 93 -19.70 -13.29 -16.43
N THR A 94 -19.58 -14.40 -15.70
CA THR A 94 -20.42 -14.65 -14.52
C THR A 94 -20.05 -13.71 -13.38
N GLN A 95 -18.75 -13.50 -13.19
CA GLN A 95 -18.23 -12.54 -12.21
C GLN A 95 -18.67 -11.11 -12.57
N LEU A 96 -18.63 -10.76 -13.87
CA LEU A 96 -19.05 -9.44 -14.32
C LEU A 96 -20.55 -9.20 -14.12
N ASP A 97 -21.40 -10.21 -14.33
CA ASP A 97 -22.83 -10.12 -14.02
C ASP A 97 -23.06 -9.76 -12.54
N TYR A 98 -22.31 -10.39 -11.62
CA TYR A 98 -22.33 -10.05 -10.19
C TYR A 98 -21.85 -8.61 -9.93
N LEU A 99 -20.73 -8.20 -10.52
CA LEU A 99 -20.17 -6.85 -10.32
C LEU A 99 -21.12 -5.75 -10.81
N VAL A 100 -21.82 -5.98 -11.93
CA VAL A 100 -22.84 -5.06 -12.46
C VAL A 100 -24.02 -4.95 -11.49
N GLU A 101 -24.54 -6.07 -10.99
CA GLU A 101 -25.66 -6.07 -10.03
C GLU A 101 -25.27 -5.43 -8.68
N ALA A 102 -24.01 -5.59 -8.26
CA ALA A 102 -23.47 -4.97 -7.05
C ALA A 102 -23.11 -3.48 -7.23
N GLY A 103 -23.23 -2.93 -8.46
CA GLY A 103 -22.87 -1.53 -8.72
C GLY A 103 -21.40 -1.18 -8.57
N VAL A 104 -20.51 -2.18 -8.78
CA VAL A 104 -19.05 -1.99 -8.66
C VAL A 104 -18.53 -1.13 -9.80
N GLU A 105 -17.68 -0.15 -9.48
CA GLU A 105 -16.99 0.64 -10.48
C GLU A 105 -15.87 -0.19 -11.14
N LEU A 106 -15.85 -0.23 -12.46
CA LEU A 106 -15.03 -1.16 -13.22
C LEU A 106 -13.94 -0.44 -14.02
N VAL A 107 -12.70 -0.92 -13.91
CA VAL A 107 -11.65 -0.55 -14.86
C VAL A 107 -11.81 -1.39 -16.12
N ILE A 108 -11.91 -0.71 -17.27
CA ILE A 108 -11.87 -1.32 -18.60
C ILE A 108 -10.52 -0.95 -19.24
N HIS A 109 -9.70 -1.93 -19.53
CA HIS A 109 -8.34 -1.76 -20.05
C HIS A 109 -8.07 -2.51 -21.36
N ALA A 110 -9.07 -3.22 -21.90
CA ALA A 110 -8.99 -3.95 -23.17
C ALA A 110 -10.39 -4.09 -23.80
N ASP A 111 -10.45 -4.23 -25.12
CA ASP A 111 -11.73 -4.34 -25.84
C ASP A 111 -12.56 -5.55 -25.41
N TYR A 112 -11.94 -6.69 -25.10
CA TYR A 112 -12.69 -7.85 -24.66
C TYR A 112 -13.51 -7.57 -23.39
N GLN A 113 -13.01 -6.75 -22.44
CA GLN A 113 -13.76 -6.34 -21.25
C GLN A 113 -14.93 -5.42 -21.60
N LEU A 114 -14.76 -4.51 -22.56
CA LEU A 114 -15.83 -3.69 -23.08
C LEU A 114 -16.94 -4.55 -23.70
N GLN A 115 -16.59 -5.58 -24.47
CA GLN A 115 -17.57 -6.49 -25.05
C GLN A 115 -18.26 -7.34 -23.97
N LEU A 116 -17.54 -7.80 -22.95
CA LEU A 116 -18.12 -8.45 -21.78
C LEU A 116 -19.13 -7.53 -21.07
N LEU A 117 -18.74 -6.28 -20.79
CA LEU A 117 -19.64 -5.31 -20.15
C LEU A 117 -20.90 -5.08 -20.97
N LYS A 118 -20.79 -4.93 -22.28
CA LYS A 118 -21.98 -4.79 -23.18
C LYS A 118 -22.89 -6.00 -23.10
N ARG A 119 -22.37 -7.21 -22.98
CA ARG A 119 -23.18 -8.43 -22.82
C ARG A 119 -23.85 -8.49 -21.46
N ALA A 120 -23.11 -8.19 -20.39
CA ALA A 120 -23.66 -8.16 -19.03
C ALA A 120 -24.80 -7.14 -18.90
N LEU A 121 -24.65 -5.94 -19.44
CA LEU A 121 -25.67 -4.88 -19.40
C LEU A 121 -26.94 -5.18 -20.20
N LYS A 122 -26.93 -6.17 -21.11
CA LYS A 122 -28.13 -6.70 -21.75
C LYS A 122 -28.93 -7.63 -20.86
N LYS A 123 -28.28 -8.30 -19.92
CA LYS A 123 -28.85 -9.31 -19.01
C LYS A 123 -29.17 -8.75 -17.62
N LYS A 124 -28.34 -7.84 -17.15
CA LYS A 124 -28.33 -7.32 -15.79
C LYS A 124 -28.52 -5.82 -15.77
N ARG A 125 -29.17 -5.33 -14.71
CA ARG A 125 -29.34 -3.89 -14.46
C ARG A 125 -28.55 -3.51 -13.21
N PRO A 126 -27.63 -2.53 -13.30
CA PRO A 126 -27.00 -1.97 -12.11
C PRO A 126 -28.02 -1.20 -11.28
N PRO A 127 -27.82 -1.07 -9.96
CA PRO A 127 -28.70 -0.34 -9.04
C PRO A 127 -28.75 1.17 -9.35
N ALA A 128 -27.70 1.69 -9.96
CA ALA A 128 -27.56 3.06 -10.45
C ALA A 128 -26.68 3.06 -11.71
N PRO A 129 -26.64 4.14 -12.51
CA PRO A 129 -25.73 4.24 -13.64
C PRO A 129 -24.27 4.02 -13.22
N LEU A 130 -23.59 3.10 -13.91
CA LEU A 130 -22.22 2.68 -13.59
C LEU A 130 -21.21 3.79 -13.81
N THR A 131 -20.21 3.85 -12.96
CA THR A 131 -18.94 4.55 -13.22
C THR A 131 -17.94 3.57 -13.84
N VAL A 132 -17.44 3.90 -15.03
CA VAL A 132 -16.44 3.11 -15.75
C VAL A 132 -15.11 3.88 -15.78
N TRP A 133 -14.03 3.22 -15.40
CA TRP A 133 -12.68 3.76 -15.44
C TRP A 133 -11.99 3.23 -16.70
N LEU A 134 -11.96 4.06 -17.75
CA LEU A 134 -11.32 3.71 -19.00
C LEU A 134 -9.81 3.89 -18.88
N LYS A 135 -9.09 2.78 -18.89
CA LYS A 135 -7.64 2.79 -18.68
C LYS A 135 -6.89 2.82 -19.99
N VAL A 136 -6.04 3.85 -20.14
CA VAL A 136 -5.13 4.03 -21.29
C VAL A 136 -3.69 3.72 -20.87
N ASP A 137 -2.97 3.02 -21.72
CA ASP A 137 -1.53 2.81 -21.61
C ASP A 137 -0.79 4.01 -22.24
N THR A 138 -0.16 4.78 -21.40
CA THR A 138 0.63 5.95 -21.82
C THR A 138 2.13 5.70 -21.80
N GLY A 139 2.55 4.44 -21.56
CA GLY A 139 3.97 4.07 -21.58
C GLY A 139 4.44 3.23 -20.39
N MET A 140 3.53 2.69 -19.56
CA MET A 140 3.90 1.71 -18.54
C MET A 140 3.91 0.27 -19.08
N HIS A 141 3.15 0.00 -20.15
CA HIS A 141 3.07 -1.29 -20.85
C HIS A 141 2.72 -2.49 -19.96
N ARG A 142 1.76 -2.28 -19.04
CA ARG A 142 1.26 -3.34 -18.16
C ARG A 142 -0.21 -3.65 -18.42
N LEU A 143 -1.07 -2.68 -18.35
CA LEU A 143 -2.51 -2.74 -18.64
C LEU A 143 -2.95 -1.39 -19.20
N GLY A 144 -3.88 -1.40 -20.14
CA GLY A 144 -4.44 -0.19 -20.74
C GLY A 144 -4.57 -0.35 -22.26
N MET A 145 -5.51 0.34 -22.83
CA MET A 145 -5.69 0.46 -24.27
C MET A 145 -4.69 1.47 -24.85
N THR A 146 -4.35 1.35 -26.12
CA THR A 146 -3.72 2.45 -26.85
C THR A 146 -4.64 3.67 -26.87
N THR A 147 -4.11 4.85 -27.18
CA THR A 147 -4.92 6.07 -27.27
C THR A 147 -6.03 5.95 -28.32
N ALA A 148 -5.75 5.27 -29.44
CA ALA A 148 -6.75 5.03 -30.48
C ALA A 148 -7.88 4.09 -30.01
N GLU A 149 -7.54 2.96 -29.40
CA GLU A 149 -8.52 2.02 -28.84
C GLU A 149 -9.33 2.66 -27.72
N ALA A 150 -8.71 3.44 -26.82
CA ALA A 150 -9.38 4.14 -25.73
C ALA A 150 -10.40 5.16 -26.25
N ARG A 151 -10.10 5.87 -27.35
CA ARG A 151 -11.03 6.78 -28.02
C ARG A 151 -12.28 6.04 -28.51
N GLU A 152 -12.11 4.92 -29.22
CA GLU A 152 -13.23 4.12 -29.70
C GLU A 152 -14.03 3.49 -28.55
N ALA A 153 -13.35 3.01 -27.53
CA ALA A 153 -13.98 2.49 -26.31
C ALA A 153 -14.82 3.57 -25.60
N TRP A 154 -14.29 4.80 -25.47
CA TRP A 154 -15.01 5.93 -24.88
C TRP A 154 -16.27 6.28 -25.68
N ARG A 155 -16.19 6.40 -27.01
CA ARG A 155 -17.34 6.62 -27.88
C ARG A 155 -18.39 5.52 -27.74
N SER A 156 -17.94 4.28 -27.56
CA SER A 156 -18.79 3.12 -27.34
C SER A 156 -19.49 3.13 -25.99
N LEU A 157 -18.76 3.46 -24.91
CA LEU A 157 -19.28 3.56 -23.54
C LEU A 157 -20.33 4.67 -23.41
N LYS A 158 -20.11 5.82 -24.04
CA LYS A 158 -21.09 6.94 -24.08
C LYS A 158 -22.45 6.57 -24.66
N LYS A 159 -22.53 5.55 -25.53
CA LYS A 159 -23.78 5.08 -26.12
C LYS A 159 -24.55 4.14 -25.21
N LEU A 160 -23.98 3.71 -24.07
CA LEU A 160 -24.62 2.80 -23.13
C LEU A 160 -25.39 3.59 -22.06
N PRO A 161 -26.73 3.52 -22.04
CA PRO A 161 -27.54 4.33 -21.11
C PRO A 161 -27.33 3.93 -19.63
N GLN A 162 -26.78 2.75 -19.38
CA GLN A 162 -26.44 2.27 -18.05
C GLN A 162 -25.09 2.79 -17.54
N VAL A 163 -24.28 3.47 -18.38
CA VAL A 163 -23.01 4.10 -18.00
C VAL A 163 -23.28 5.58 -17.73
N GLY A 164 -23.14 5.99 -16.47
CA GLY A 164 -23.40 7.36 -16.03
C GLY A 164 -22.17 8.25 -16.03
N GLN A 165 -21.00 7.67 -15.73
CA GLN A 165 -19.74 8.40 -15.67
C GLN A 165 -18.60 7.57 -16.30
N ILE A 166 -17.73 8.26 -17.04
CA ILE A 166 -16.49 7.67 -17.54
C ILE A 166 -15.33 8.49 -16.99
N ILE A 167 -14.38 7.83 -16.33
CA ILE A 167 -13.16 8.42 -15.80
C ILE A 167 -11.99 7.90 -16.64
N LEU A 168 -11.26 8.81 -17.29
CA LEU A 168 -10.05 8.46 -18.01
C LEU A 168 -8.93 8.21 -17.00
N MET A 169 -8.26 7.07 -17.10
CA MET A 169 -7.27 6.62 -16.13
C MET A 169 -5.98 6.17 -16.80
N SER A 170 -4.84 6.50 -16.20
CA SER A 170 -3.55 5.87 -16.52
C SER A 170 -2.72 5.63 -15.26
N HIS A 171 -1.47 5.21 -15.42
CA HIS A 171 -0.53 5.00 -14.31
C HIS A 171 0.88 5.34 -14.75
N LEU A 172 1.59 6.11 -13.92
CA LEU A 172 2.96 6.52 -14.19
C LEU A 172 3.91 5.35 -13.92
N ALA A 173 4.85 5.15 -14.82
CA ALA A 173 5.79 4.03 -14.75
C ALA A 173 6.99 4.31 -13.82
N TRP A 174 7.40 5.59 -13.75
CA TRP A 174 8.65 5.97 -13.08
C TRP A 174 8.54 7.37 -12.45
N ALA A 175 7.50 7.59 -11.63
CA ALA A 175 7.29 8.84 -10.91
C ALA A 175 8.01 8.90 -9.56
N ASP A 176 8.62 7.81 -9.14
CA ASP A 176 9.30 7.61 -7.87
C ASP A 176 10.78 8.03 -7.87
N GLU A 177 11.33 8.42 -9.04
CA GLU A 177 12.69 8.95 -9.19
C GLU A 177 12.65 10.40 -9.73
N GLU A 178 12.15 11.31 -8.91
CA GLU A 178 11.87 12.71 -9.27
C GLU A 178 13.10 13.54 -9.67
N ALA A 179 14.30 13.09 -9.31
CA ALA A 179 15.58 13.75 -9.63
C ALA A 179 16.29 13.11 -10.84
N ASP A 180 15.87 11.94 -11.32
CA ASP A 180 16.47 11.28 -12.47
C ASP A 180 15.95 11.88 -13.78
N ALA A 181 16.85 12.35 -14.65
CA ALA A 181 16.49 13.02 -15.91
C ALA A 181 15.73 12.12 -16.88
N ARG A 182 15.98 10.80 -16.87
CA ARG A 182 15.25 9.82 -17.72
C ARG A 182 13.85 9.59 -17.15
N ALA A 183 13.72 9.46 -15.83
CA ALA A 183 12.43 9.32 -15.15
C ALA A 183 11.55 10.55 -15.40
N ILE A 184 12.12 11.76 -15.30
CA ILE A 184 11.45 13.02 -15.64
C ILE A 184 10.96 13.00 -17.09
N THR A 185 11.82 12.62 -18.03
CA THR A 185 11.46 12.55 -19.46
C THR A 185 10.33 11.57 -19.72
N ILE A 186 10.39 10.35 -19.15
CA ILE A 186 9.37 9.32 -19.30
C ILE A 186 8.04 9.77 -18.70
N THR A 187 8.07 10.32 -17.48
CA THR A 187 6.86 10.79 -16.77
C THR A 187 6.18 11.94 -17.54
N ASN A 188 6.96 12.91 -18.05
CA ASN A 188 6.41 13.99 -18.87
C ASN A 188 5.83 13.47 -20.20
N LYS A 189 6.46 12.48 -20.84
CA LYS A 189 5.92 11.86 -22.05
C LYS A 189 4.59 11.14 -21.77
N GLN A 190 4.48 10.44 -20.65
CA GLN A 190 3.22 9.80 -20.23
C GLN A 190 2.13 10.86 -19.95
N LEU A 191 2.48 11.94 -19.26
CA LEU A 191 1.57 13.05 -18.97
C LEU A 191 1.08 13.71 -20.27
N ALA A 192 1.98 13.98 -21.21
CA ALA A 192 1.63 14.56 -22.51
C ALA A 192 0.68 13.65 -23.31
N ALA A 193 0.96 12.35 -23.38
CA ALA A 193 0.10 11.38 -24.07
C ALA A 193 -1.30 11.31 -23.42
N PHE A 194 -1.35 11.31 -22.09
CA PHE A 194 -2.60 11.29 -21.34
C PHE A 194 -3.44 12.55 -21.57
N THR A 195 -2.80 13.72 -21.48
CA THR A 195 -3.45 15.02 -21.67
C THR A 195 -3.90 15.21 -23.12
N GLY A 196 -3.07 14.77 -24.09
CA GLY A 196 -3.43 14.82 -25.51
C GLY A 196 -4.71 14.04 -25.82
N LEU A 197 -4.80 12.80 -25.34
CA LEU A 197 -6.03 12.00 -25.48
C LEU A 197 -7.22 12.70 -24.80
N TRP A 198 -7.04 13.22 -23.58
CA TRP A 198 -8.11 13.89 -22.86
C TRP A 198 -8.63 15.12 -23.62
N ASN A 199 -7.75 15.93 -24.24
CA ASN A 199 -8.12 17.09 -25.04
C ASN A 199 -8.99 16.65 -26.23
N GLU A 200 -8.58 15.61 -26.97
CA GLU A 200 -9.35 15.06 -28.10
C GLU A 200 -10.77 14.63 -27.66
N LEU A 201 -10.87 13.90 -26.52
CA LEU A 201 -12.15 13.45 -25.98
C LEU A 201 -13.04 14.63 -25.50
N SER A 202 -12.39 15.71 -25.02
CA SER A 202 -13.08 16.90 -24.55
C SER A 202 -13.71 17.71 -25.69
N GLU A 203 -13.04 17.75 -26.85
CA GLU A 203 -13.58 18.39 -28.06
C GLU A 203 -14.81 17.64 -28.59
N GLU A 204 -14.91 16.34 -28.34
CA GLU A 204 -16.04 15.50 -28.78
C GLU A 204 -17.23 15.50 -27.79
N SER A 205 -17.17 16.26 -26.70
CA SER A 205 -18.21 16.16 -25.64
C SER A 205 -18.38 17.42 -24.83
N GLU A 206 -19.62 17.85 -24.65
CA GLU A 206 -19.97 18.94 -23.71
C GLU A 206 -19.60 18.59 -22.25
N LYS A 207 -19.55 17.29 -21.93
CA LYS A 207 -19.13 16.78 -20.63
C LYS A 207 -17.91 15.87 -20.82
N PRO A 208 -16.67 16.40 -20.74
CA PRO A 208 -15.45 15.62 -20.87
C PRO A 208 -15.31 14.60 -19.73
N PRO A 209 -14.54 13.51 -19.92
CA PRO A 209 -14.27 12.56 -18.85
C PRO A 209 -13.44 13.21 -17.74
N GLU A 210 -13.74 12.88 -16.48
CA GLU A 210 -12.83 13.17 -15.37
C GLU A 210 -11.56 12.32 -15.51
N ARG A 211 -10.48 12.72 -14.83
CA ARG A 211 -9.14 12.15 -15.03
C ARG A 211 -8.55 11.59 -13.75
N SER A 212 -7.76 10.56 -13.89
CA SER A 212 -7.03 9.95 -12.79
C SER A 212 -5.67 9.44 -13.26
N LEU A 213 -4.59 10.09 -12.81
CA LEU A 213 -3.23 9.70 -13.16
C LEU A 213 -2.37 9.44 -11.91
N ALA A 214 -2.38 10.35 -10.93
CA ALA A 214 -1.53 10.29 -9.76
C ALA A 214 -1.87 9.13 -8.81
N ALA A 215 -0.88 8.27 -8.54
CA ALA A 215 -0.76 7.41 -7.38
C ALA A 215 0.19 8.07 -6.36
N SER A 216 0.64 7.36 -5.31
CA SER A 216 1.41 7.97 -4.21
C SER A 216 2.59 8.84 -4.65
N ALA A 217 3.44 8.37 -5.57
CA ALA A 217 4.57 9.16 -6.08
C ALA A 217 4.11 10.42 -6.85
N GLY A 218 3.09 10.25 -7.72
CA GLY A 218 2.49 11.36 -8.45
C GLY A 218 1.88 12.40 -7.51
N ILE A 219 1.23 11.97 -6.43
CA ILE A 219 0.62 12.86 -5.43
C ILE A 219 1.69 13.67 -4.68
N LEU A 220 2.82 13.04 -4.36
CA LEU A 220 3.87 13.66 -3.55
C LEU A 220 4.80 14.57 -4.35
N ALA A 221 5.13 14.22 -5.60
CA ALA A 221 6.19 14.89 -6.38
C ALA A 221 5.72 15.53 -7.69
N TRP A 222 4.54 15.19 -8.21
CA TRP A 222 4.10 15.64 -9.54
C TRP A 222 2.74 16.37 -9.49
N PRO A 223 2.65 17.59 -8.97
CA PRO A 223 1.37 18.31 -8.86
C PRO A 223 0.63 18.46 -10.19
N THR A 224 1.33 18.50 -11.33
CA THR A 224 0.75 18.54 -12.67
C THR A 224 -0.06 17.29 -13.05
N THR A 225 0.07 16.21 -12.29
CA THR A 225 -0.69 14.97 -12.45
C THR A 225 -1.92 14.88 -11.54
N HIS A 226 -2.14 15.91 -10.69
CA HIS A 226 -3.27 16.00 -9.78
C HIS A 226 -4.52 16.43 -10.53
N PHE A 227 -5.16 15.48 -11.17
CA PHE A 227 -6.45 15.70 -11.81
C PHE A 227 -7.61 15.49 -10.81
N GLU A 228 -8.80 15.23 -11.30
CA GLU A 228 -10.01 15.14 -10.50
C GLU A 228 -9.98 13.99 -9.48
N HIS A 229 -9.18 12.93 -9.75
CA HIS A 229 -9.10 11.72 -8.91
C HIS A 229 -7.66 11.33 -8.57
N LEU A 230 -7.37 11.24 -7.27
CA LEU A 230 -6.10 10.74 -6.72
C LEU A 230 -6.28 9.29 -6.24
N ARG A 231 -5.26 8.45 -6.44
CA ARG A 231 -5.27 7.04 -6.01
C ARG A 231 -4.08 6.73 -5.07
N PRO A 232 -4.09 7.28 -3.84
CA PRO A 232 -3.04 6.98 -2.89
C PRO A 232 -3.05 5.50 -2.51
N GLY A 233 -1.86 4.90 -2.41
CA GLY A 233 -1.60 3.56 -1.92
C GLY A 233 -0.66 3.61 -0.72
N ILE A 234 0.63 3.37 -0.95
CA ILE A 234 1.63 3.24 0.12
C ILE A 234 1.68 4.44 1.08
N MET A 235 1.48 5.66 0.59
CA MET A 235 1.49 6.85 1.42
C MET A 235 0.36 6.88 2.46
N LEU A 236 -0.75 6.14 2.24
CA LEU A 236 -1.81 5.97 3.24
C LEU A 236 -1.27 5.28 4.50
N TYR A 237 -0.36 4.34 4.31
CA TYR A 237 0.19 3.47 5.34
C TYR A 237 1.49 3.99 5.95
N GLY A 238 1.92 5.19 5.53
CA GLY A 238 3.11 5.84 6.06
C GLY A 238 4.42 5.39 5.40
N GLY A 239 4.36 4.58 4.35
CA GLY A 239 5.54 4.20 3.55
C GLY A 239 5.79 5.17 2.41
N SER A 240 7.06 5.28 2.02
CA SER A 240 7.50 6.11 0.91
C SER A 240 7.41 5.37 -0.43
N PRO A 241 6.97 6.04 -1.51
CA PRO A 241 7.16 5.52 -2.86
C PRO A 241 8.60 5.73 -3.38
N PHE A 242 9.42 6.56 -2.73
CA PHE A 242 10.75 6.96 -3.17
C PHE A 242 11.84 6.11 -2.50
N ALA A 243 12.85 5.69 -3.26
CA ALA A 243 13.98 4.95 -2.70
C ALA A 243 14.86 5.83 -1.80
N SER A 244 14.95 7.14 -2.09
CA SER A 244 15.84 8.10 -1.44
C SER A 244 15.28 8.75 -0.17
N LYS A 245 13.96 8.67 0.05
CA LYS A 245 13.27 9.34 1.18
C LYS A 245 12.43 8.33 1.93
N SER A 246 12.33 8.46 3.23
CA SER A 246 11.41 7.68 4.06
C SER A 246 10.03 8.35 4.16
N GLY A 247 9.03 7.60 4.65
CA GLY A 247 7.69 8.13 4.86
C GLY A 247 7.67 9.30 5.84
N SER A 248 8.45 9.26 6.92
CA SER A 248 8.53 10.33 7.91
C SER A 248 9.12 11.63 7.32
N GLU A 249 10.14 11.54 6.44
CA GLU A 249 10.69 12.70 5.72
C GLU A 249 9.68 13.36 4.77
N LEU A 250 8.66 12.62 4.33
CA LEU A 250 7.55 13.13 3.50
C LEU A 250 6.38 13.68 4.34
N GLY A 251 6.52 13.67 5.67
CA GLY A 251 5.46 14.09 6.59
C GLY A 251 4.33 13.08 6.73
N LEU A 252 4.60 11.81 6.40
CA LEU A 252 3.68 10.70 6.61
C LEU A 252 3.93 10.06 7.97
N ARG A 253 2.90 9.44 8.55
CA ARG A 253 2.98 8.74 9.82
C ARG A 253 2.91 7.23 9.59
N PRO A 254 3.80 6.42 10.18
CA PRO A 254 3.72 4.96 10.09
C PRO A 254 2.41 4.47 10.71
N VAL A 255 1.66 3.67 9.95
CA VAL A 255 0.40 3.10 10.41
C VAL A 255 0.64 1.76 11.09
N MET A 256 1.56 0.93 10.58
CA MET A 256 1.94 -0.33 11.19
C MET A 256 3.28 -0.21 11.91
N THR A 257 3.32 -0.64 13.17
CA THR A 257 4.55 -0.92 13.91
C THR A 257 4.62 -2.42 14.17
N LEU A 258 5.58 -3.11 13.54
CA LEU A 258 5.82 -4.53 13.78
C LEU A 258 6.74 -4.68 14.99
N LYS A 259 6.28 -5.47 15.97
CA LYS A 259 6.93 -5.69 17.24
C LYS A 259 7.06 -7.17 17.57
N ALA A 260 8.09 -7.49 18.34
CA ALA A 260 8.27 -8.83 18.90
C ALA A 260 9.00 -8.76 20.24
N ARG A 261 9.11 -9.91 20.93
CA ARG A 261 9.78 -9.97 22.23
C ARG A 261 11.10 -10.71 22.16
N LEU A 262 12.02 -10.28 23.01
CA LEU A 262 13.22 -11.07 23.35
C LEU A 262 12.82 -12.36 24.06
N ILE A 263 13.33 -13.49 23.59
CA ILE A 263 13.08 -14.82 24.16
C ILE A 263 14.35 -15.44 24.77
N ALA A 264 15.50 -14.90 24.44
CA ALA A 264 16.77 -15.26 25.06
C ALA A 264 17.77 -14.10 25.00
N VAL A 265 18.61 -14.02 26.03
CA VAL A 265 19.77 -13.14 26.07
C VAL A 265 21.00 -14.01 26.39
N LYS A 266 22.07 -13.87 25.63
CA LYS A 266 23.26 -14.72 25.73
C LYS A 266 24.56 -13.91 25.58
N GLN A 267 25.67 -14.46 26.09
CA GLN A 267 27.02 -14.04 25.74
C GLN A 267 27.59 -15.00 24.71
N VAL A 268 28.18 -14.46 23.65
CA VAL A 268 28.91 -15.18 22.62
C VAL A 268 30.35 -14.69 22.64
N LYS A 269 31.31 -15.61 22.63
CA LYS A 269 32.73 -15.27 22.72
C LYS A 269 33.28 -14.75 21.38
N ALA A 270 34.31 -13.94 21.48
CA ALA A 270 35.10 -13.56 20.31
C ALA A 270 35.55 -14.80 19.53
N GLY A 271 35.42 -14.75 18.21
CA GLY A 271 35.71 -15.87 17.31
C GLY A 271 34.58 -16.86 17.09
N GLU A 272 33.51 -16.83 17.89
CA GLU A 272 32.33 -17.68 17.66
C GLU A 272 31.39 -17.05 16.62
N SER A 273 30.68 -17.90 15.86
CA SER A 273 29.80 -17.47 14.80
C SER A 273 28.33 -17.60 15.19
N ILE A 274 27.46 -16.73 14.60
CA ILE A 274 26.04 -16.64 14.90
C ILE A 274 25.21 -17.12 13.71
N GLY A 275 24.23 -18.01 13.98
CA GLY A 275 23.16 -18.41 13.08
C GLY A 275 23.57 -19.32 11.93
N TYR A 276 22.63 -19.52 11.00
CA TYR A 276 22.82 -20.41 9.85
C TYR A 276 23.93 -19.93 8.91
N GLY A 277 24.80 -20.88 8.51
CA GLY A 277 25.88 -20.63 7.57
C GLY A 277 27.04 -19.86 8.18
N ALA A 278 27.03 -19.60 9.51
CA ALA A 278 28.11 -18.88 10.22
C ALA A 278 28.52 -17.56 9.52
N THR A 279 27.53 -16.83 8.99
CA THR A 279 27.77 -15.63 8.15
C THR A 279 28.22 -14.40 8.94
N TYR A 280 28.11 -14.45 10.27
CA TYR A 280 28.61 -13.42 11.16
C TYR A 280 29.45 -14.08 12.25
N THR A 281 30.69 -13.61 12.44
CA THR A 281 31.61 -14.06 13.51
C THR A 281 31.86 -12.87 14.43
N CYS A 282 31.72 -13.08 15.73
CA CYS A 282 31.94 -12.05 16.74
C CYS A 282 33.40 -11.66 16.79
N ASP A 283 33.71 -10.39 16.61
CA ASP A 283 35.07 -9.83 16.72
C ASP A 283 35.50 -9.59 18.18
N ARG A 284 34.56 -9.60 19.11
CA ARG A 284 34.69 -9.42 20.54
C ARG A 284 33.66 -10.23 21.30
N ASP A 285 33.78 -10.37 22.60
CA ASP A 285 32.73 -10.91 23.45
C ASP A 285 31.45 -10.06 23.28
N THR A 286 30.41 -10.67 22.73
CA THR A 286 29.22 -9.97 22.28
C THR A 286 27.99 -10.46 23.06
N ARG A 287 27.24 -9.53 23.65
CA ARG A 287 25.93 -9.83 24.22
C ARG A 287 24.89 -9.80 23.10
N ILE A 288 24.14 -10.88 22.94
CA ILE A 288 23.12 -11.01 21.91
C ILE A 288 21.73 -11.23 22.48
N GLY A 289 20.70 -10.78 21.73
CA GLY A 289 19.30 -11.08 21.98
C GLY A 289 18.72 -11.95 20.87
N VAL A 290 17.90 -12.93 21.23
CA VAL A 290 17.10 -13.69 20.28
C VAL A 290 15.68 -13.17 20.35
N VAL A 291 15.14 -12.72 19.21
CA VAL A 291 13.81 -12.13 19.08
C VAL A 291 12.87 -13.12 18.41
N SER A 292 11.66 -13.30 18.93
CA SER A 292 10.67 -14.27 18.45
C SER A 292 9.90 -13.78 17.23
N VAL A 293 10.62 -13.55 16.13
CA VAL A 293 10.08 -13.18 14.81
C VAL A 293 11.03 -13.65 13.72
N GLY A 294 10.51 -14.14 12.61
CA GLY A 294 11.33 -14.57 11.48
C GLY A 294 10.57 -14.50 10.16
N TYR A 295 11.13 -15.14 9.11
CA TYR A 295 10.49 -15.06 7.79
C TYR A 295 9.15 -15.79 7.72
N GLY A 296 8.86 -16.73 8.62
CA GLY A 296 7.54 -17.34 8.77
C GLY A 296 6.46 -16.37 9.25
N ASP A 297 6.86 -15.25 9.85
CA ASP A 297 5.99 -14.16 10.29
C ASP A 297 5.87 -13.04 9.24
N GLY A 298 6.72 -13.08 8.21
CA GLY A 298 6.80 -12.08 7.16
C GLY A 298 8.00 -11.14 7.27
N TYR A 299 8.90 -11.31 8.26
CA TYR A 299 10.14 -10.55 8.32
C TYR A 299 11.06 -10.97 7.15
N PRO A 300 11.73 -10.02 6.44
CA PRO A 300 12.46 -10.36 5.22
C PRO A 300 13.65 -11.27 5.49
N GLN A 301 13.68 -12.45 4.83
CA GLN A 301 14.80 -13.38 4.93
C GLN A 301 16.11 -12.78 4.40
N SER A 302 16.01 -11.86 3.45
CA SER A 302 17.12 -11.16 2.83
C SER A 302 17.74 -10.07 3.71
N ALA A 303 17.15 -9.75 4.87
CA ALA A 303 17.70 -8.75 5.77
C ALA A 303 19.08 -9.19 6.28
N PRO A 304 20.18 -8.44 5.94
CA PRO A 304 21.53 -8.80 6.31
C PRO A 304 21.86 -8.39 7.76
N THR A 305 22.98 -8.86 8.25
CA THR A 305 23.64 -8.27 9.44
C THR A 305 23.72 -6.75 9.27
N GLY A 306 23.43 -6.02 10.35
CA GLY A 306 23.40 -4.56 10.34
C GLY A 306 22.02 -3.96 10.07
N THR A 307 21.02 -4.76 9.63
CA THR A 307 19.64 -4.27 9.50
C THR A 307 19.13 -3.74 10.85
N PRO A 308 18.61 -2.50 10.91
CA PRO A 308 18.27 -1.86 12.17
C PRO A 308 17.04 -2.47 12.83
N VAL A 309 17.04 -2.42 14.16
CA VAL A 309 15.88 -2.66 15.03
C VAL A 309 15.92 -1.66 16.18
N LEU A 310 14.81 -1.46 16.90
CA LEU A 310 14.80 -0.73 18.14
C LEU A 310 14.49 -1.66 19.31
N VAL A 311 15.25 -1.53 20.40
CA VAL A 311 15.08 -2.32 21.61
C VAL A 311 14.55 -1.42 22.72
N ALA A 312 13.51 -1.86 23.40
CA ALA A 312 12.97 -1.14 24.57
C ALA A 312 14.00 -1.11 25.70
N THR A 313 14.13 0.05 26.33
CA THR A 313 14.95 0.29 27.52
C THR A 313 14.16 1.16 28.50
N PRO A 314 14.57 1.28 29.76
CA PRO A 314 13.89 2.16 30.72
C PRO A 314 13.74 3.61 30.23
N ASP A 315 14.71 4.10 29.45
CA ASP A 315 14.74 5.48 28.91
C ASP A 315 14.04 5.63 27.55
N GLY A 316 13.36 4.59 27.04
CA GLY A 316 12.72 4.56 25.75
C GLY A 316 13.37 3.54 24.80
N TYR A 317 13.20 3.74 23.49
CA TYR A 317 13.77 2.83 22.49
C TYR A 317 15.18 3.23 22.07
N ARG A 318 16.09 2.26 22.02
CA ARG A 318 17.45 2.44 21.53
C ARG A 318 17.71 1.57 20.30
N ARG A 319 18.49 2.10 19.36
CA ARG A 319 18.80 1.44 18.10
C ARG A 319 19.81 0.33 18.30
N SER A 320 19.53 -0.82 17.72
CA SER A 320 20.41 -1.98 17.58
C SER A 320 20.33 -2.51 16.15
N CYS A 321 20.91 -3.68 15.88
CA CYS A 321 20.88 -4.29 14.55
C CYS A 321 20.91 -5.82 14.60
N LEU A 322 20.53 -6.44 13.46
CA LEU A 322 20.62 -7.87 13.24
C LEU A 322 22.06 -8.35 13.22
N LEU A 323 22.27 -9.56 13.73
CA LEU A 323 23.51 -10.34 13.63
C LEU A 323 23.23 -11.70 13.00
N GLY A 324 23.92 -12.03 11.92
CA GLY A 324 23.76 -13.28 11.18
C GLY A 324 22.48 -13.30 10.32
N ARG A 325 22.03 -14.50 9.95
CA ARG A 325 20.90 -14.70 9.03
C ARG A 325 19.56 -14.80 9.77
N VAL A 326 18.52 -14.27 9.15
CA VAL A 326 17.14 -14.44 9.59
C VAL A 326 16.73 -15.91 9.51
N SER A 327 16.17 -16.46 10.60
CA SER A 327 15.61 -17.82 10.66
C SER A 327 14.09 -17.78 10.42
N MET A 328 13.45 -18.97 10.35
CA MET A 328 11.99 -19.04 10.13
C MET A 328 11.21 -18.33 11.23
N ASP A 329 11.60 -18.50 12.50
CA ASP A 329 10.84 -18.08 13.67
C ASP A 329 11.60 -17.09 14.56
N MET A 330 12.87 -16.80 14.26
CA MET A 330 13.75 -16.03 15.12
C MET A 330 14.74 -15.17 14.33
N ILE A 331 15.13 -14.05 14.93
CA ILE A 331 16.31 -13.27 14.52
C ILE A 331 17.21 -13.07 15.72
N THR A 332 18.49 -12.84 15.48
CA THR A 332 19.48 -12.49 16.49
C THR A 332 19.86 -11.01 16.33
N ILE A 333 19.96 -10.29 17.44
CA ILE A 333 20.31 -8.86 17.46
C ILE A 333 21.47 -8.60 18.41
N ASP A 334 22.21 -7.52 18.16
CA ASP A 334 23.28 -7.05 19.05
C ASP A 334 22.68 -6.37 20.29
N LEU A 335 23.05 -6.82 21.47
CA LEU A 335 22.71 -6.18 22.75
C LEU A 335 23.96 -5.66 23.48
N SER A 336 25.07 -5.47 22.79
CA SER A 336 26.26 -4.84 23.36
C SER A 336 25.90 -3.41 23.83
N GLY A 337 26.17 -3.13 25.09
CA GLY A 337 25.81 -1.85 25.68
C GLY A 337 24.35 -1.70 26.16
N PHE A 338 23.55 -2.77 26.09
CA PHE A 338 22.17 -2.80 26.61
C PHE A 338 22.12 -3.54 27.95
N GLY A 339 22.73 -2.97 28.98
CA GLY A 339 22.97 -3.64 30.28
C GLY A 339 21.72 -4.16 30.99
N GLU A 340 20.62 -3.44 30.90
CA GLU A 340 19.37 -3.71 31.64
C GLU A 340 18.33 -4.50 30.81
N THR A 341 18.63 -4.78 29.53
CA THR A 341 17.69 -5.51 28.65
C THR A 341 17.63 -6.99 29.01
N GLU A 342 16.41 -7.53 29.12
CA GLU A 342 16.14 -8.90 29.54
C GLU A 342 15.12 -9.63 28.64
N VAL A 343 14.90 -10.90 28.93
CA VAL A 343 13.87 -11.70 28.25
C VAL A 343 12.49 -11.11 28.53
N GLY A 344 11.69 -10.93 27.48
CA GLY A 344 10.37 -10.32 27.54
C GLY A 344 10.35 -8.86 27.06
N ASP A 345 11.50 -8.21 26.94
CA ASP A 345 11.57 -6.84 26.42
C ASP A 345 11.15 -6.77 24.95
N GLU A 346 10.58 -5.63 24.60
CA GLU A 346 10.02 -5.35 23.29
C GLU A 346 11.10 -4.93 22.28
N VAL A 347 10.99 -5.42 21.08
CA VAL A 347 11.82 -5.04 19.93
C VAL A 347 10.92 -4.58 18.79
N VAL A 348 11.15 -3.37 18.29
CA VAL A 348 10.51 -2.83 17.08
C VAL A 348 11.32 -3.22 15.85
N LEU A 349 10.66 -3.86 14.89
CA LEU A 349 11.26 -4.32 13.64
C LEU A 349 11.13 -3.27 12.51
N TRP A 350 10.05 -2.50 12.52
CA TRP A 350 9.78 -1.29 11.75
C TRP A 350 8.52 -0.59 12.28
N GLY A 351 8.33 0.67 11.90
CA GLY A 351 7.16 1.49 12.22
C GLY A 351 7.53 2.75 13.00
N GLU A 352 6.92 2.95 14.14
CA GLU A 352 7.16 4.14 14.95
C GLU A 352 8.60 4.21 15.45
N GLY A 353 9.33 5.26 15.07
CA GLY A 353 10.74 5.47 15.38
C GLY A 353 11.74 4.74 14.46
N LEU A 354 11.26 3.86 13.57
CA LEU A 354 12.08 3.13 12.60
C LEU A 354 11.27 2.91 11.31
N ASP A 355 11.42 3.79 10.34
CA ASP A 355 10.66 3.71 9.09
C ASP A 355 10.85 2.36 8.38
N ALA A 356 9.74 1.76 7.92
CA ALA A 356 9.77 0.51 7.17
C ALA A 356 10.62 0.64 5.89
N ASP A 357 10.68 1.84 5.31
CA ASP A 357 11.50 2.13 4.12
C ASP A 357 13.00 1.96 4.39
N GLU A 358 13.44 2.26 5.61
CA GLU A 358 14.82 2.05 6.01
C GLU A 358 15.14 0.55 6.08
N VAL A 359 14.32 -0.22 6.77
CA VAL A 359 14.47 -1.69 6.87
C VAL A 359 14.40 -2.34 5.50
N ALA A 360 13.49 -1.87 4.63
CA ALA A 360 13.33 -2.36 3.26
C ALA A 360 14.61 -2.13 2.44
N ARG A 361 15.26 -0.97 2.54
CA ARG A 361 16.53 -0.70 1.86
C ARG A 361 17.64 -1.68 2.27
N PHE A 362 17.79 -1.97 3.56
CA PHE A 362 18.73 -3.00 4.04
C PHE A 362 18.41 -4.38 3.46
N ALA A 363 17.14 -4.74 3.41
CA ALA A 363 16.70 -6.03 2.91
C ALA A 363 16.67 -6.14 1.37
N GLY A 364 16.99 -5.06 0.64
CA GLY A 364 16.97 -5.02 -0.83
C GLY A 364 15.56 -5.12 -1.41
N THR A 365 14.56 -4.57 -0.73
CA THR A 365 13.15 -4.57 -1.13
C THR A 365 12.48 -3.21 -0.88
N LEU A 366 11.15 -3.17 -0.90
CA LEU A 366 10.32 -1.98 -0.69
C LEU A 366 9.40 -2.17 0.52
N SER A 367 9.03 -1.07 1.19
CA SER A 367 8.06 -1.09 2.30
C SER A 367 6.71 -1.69 1.91
N TYR A 368 6.30 -1.57 0.64
CA TYR A 368 5.14 -2.27 0.07
C TYR A 368 5.18 -3.78 0.33
N GLU A 369 6.32 -4.40 0.07
CA GLU A 369 6.51 -5.83 0.23
C GLU A 369 6.57 -6.21 1.71
N LEU A 370 7.28 -5.44 2.54
CA LEU A 370 7.34 -5.67 3.98
C LEU A 370 5.94 -5.72 4.59
N PHE A 371 5.11 -4.73 4.31
CA PHE A 371 3.75 -4.67 4.85
C PHE A 371 2.87 -5.83 4.38
N CYS A 372 2.87 -6.12 3.08
CA CYS A 372 2.05 -7.18 2.51
C CYS A 372 2.48 -8.59 2.96
N ARG A 373 3.74 -8.77 3.34
CA ARG A 373 4.28 -10.07 3.78
C ARG A 373 3.96 -10.44 5.21
N VAL A 374 3.53 -9.50 6.06
CA VAL A 374 3.14 -9.82 7.44
C VAL A 374 2.03 -10.87 7.44
N THR A 375 2.35 -12.08 7.93
CA THR A 375 1.47 -13.25 7.84
C THR A 375 0.35 -13.21 8.88
N ALA A 376 -0.62 -14.14 8.78
CA ALA A 376 -1.68 -14.30 9.76
C ALA A 376 -1.18 -14.79 11.15
N ARG A 377 0.07 -15.26 11.25
CA ARG A 377 0.72 -15.62 12.52
C ARG A 377 0.94 -14.40 13.44
N VAL A 378 0.96 -13.19 12.86
CA VAL A 378 1.16 -11.93 13.55
C VAL A 378 -0.20 -11.25 13.74
N PRO A 379 -0.77 -11.21 14.94
CA PRO A 379 -2.03 -10.52 15.21
C PRO A 379 -1.88 -9.02 14.98
N ARG A 380 -2.92 -8.39 14.42
CA ARG A 380 -3.02 -6.92 14.28
C ARG A 380 -3.78 -6.38 15.48
N LEU A 381 -3.17 -5.43 16.16
CA LEU A 381 -3.76 -4.71 17.29
C LEU A 381 -4.08 -3.30 16.84
N TYR A 382 -5.35 -2.96 16.79
CA TYR A 382 -5.77 -1.66 16.29
C TYR A 382 -5.84 -0.66 17.43
N ARG A 383 -5.20 0.52 17.21
CA ARG A 383 -5.26 1.66 18.13
C ARG A 383 -5.98 2.81 17.43
N GLU A 384 -7.00 3.31 18.06
CA GLU A 384 -7.75 4.49 17.65
C GLU A 384 -8.07 5.30 18.89
N THR A 385 -7.81 6.61 18.87
CA THR A 385 -8.23 7.48 19.96
C THR A 385 -9.76 7.55 19.95
N PRO A 386 -10.45 7.17 21.04
CA PRO A 386 -11.89 7.32 21.10
C PRO A 386 -12.29 8.74 20.72
N GLY A 387 -13.26 8.89 19.80
CA GLY A 387 -13.60 10.14 19.16
C GLY A 387 -13.75 11.29 20.17
N LYS A 388 -13.09 12.42 19.84
CA LYS A 388 -13.37 13.70 20.48
C LYS A 388 -14.67 14.27 19.96
#